data_e231626fc221701e80e1aa760ad466d6
#
_entry.id   e231626fc221701e80e1aa760ad466d6
#
_cell.length_a   1.000
_cell.length_b   1.000
_cell.length_c   1.000
_cell.angle_alpha   90.00
_cell.angle_beta   90.00
_cell.angle_gamma   90.00
#
_symmetry.space_group_name_H-M   'P 1'
#
loop_
_entity.id
_entity.type
_entity.pdbx_description
1 polymer ?
#
loop_
_entity_poly.entity_id
_entity_poly.type
_entity_poly.pdbx_seq_one_letter_code
_entity_poly.pdbx_strand_id
1 'polypeptide(L)'
;MRTMPRSGTLTQVRRLVLAPHADDETLGCGGLLAKYPDECAVVVLARPDEIRTKELHAAREILGYDQVMFLDLPDGSVGQDVRALVGGLDVVLNSCRPDELYLPYPSMHQDHVATYEAGMRSARLSMSTRHWYPPTVMVYDVTAYDLQLYPTDLRWNVFESLDEPQVDKKVAAVEAYESQQVDGPHPLNGIKQSAHALGAARQVGWAEQYALVRAVRDGNWSEHLARFEGAPR
;
A
#
# COMPACT_ATOMS: atom_id res chain seq x y z
N MET A 1 -18.06 -6.98 21.31
CA MET A 1 -16.81 -6.61 20.61
C MET A 1 -16.34 -7.87 19.88
N ARG A 2 -16.65 -8.02 18.58
CA ARG A 2 -16.16 -9.16 17.79
C ARG A 2 -14.70 -8.87 17.44
N THR A 3 -13.79 -9.71 17.92
CA THR A 3 -12.39 -9.71 17.49
C THR A 3 -12.32 -10.05 16.01
N MET A 4 -11.71 -9.18 15.21
CA MET A 4 -11.44 -9.48 13.81
C MET A 4 -10.56 -10.73 13.71
N PRO A 5 -10.86 -11.71 12.86
CA PRO A 5 -9.99 -12.84 12.63
C PRO A 5 -8.71 -12.34 11.93
N ARG A 6 -7.56 -12.66 12.48
CA ARG A 6 -6.26 -12.30 11.93
C ARG A 6 -5.68 -13.49 11.20
N SER A 7 -5.64 -13.43 9.87
CA SER A 7 -4.79 -14.32 9.10
C SER A 7 -3.42 -13.66 8.94
N GLY A 8 -2.41 -14.23 9.56
CA GLY A 8 -1.03 -13.77 9.51
C GLY A 8 -0.67 -12.76 10.62
N THR A 9 0.57 -12.80 11.07
CA THR A 9 1.16 -11.80 11.98
C THR A 9 2.27 -11.11 11.20
N LEU A 10 2.10 -9.79 10.95
CA LEU A 10 3.18 -9.01 10.36
C LEU A 10 4.30 -8.84 11.36
N THR A 11 5.53 -9.04 10.90
CA THR A 11 6.73 -8.68 11.65
C THR A 11 7.13 -7.25 11.34
N GLN A 12 8.16 -6.74 11.99
CA GLN A 12 8.69 -5.41 11.67
C GLN A 12 9.09 -5.34 10.20
N VAL A 13 8.61 -4.31 9.52
CA VAL A 13 8.92 -4.04 8.11
C VAL A 13 9.28 -2.57 7.93
N ARG A 14 9.99 -2.26 6.87
CA ARG A 14 10.29 -0.87 6.54
C ARG A 14 9.13 -0.18 5.82
N ARG A 15 8.44 -0.91 4.93
CA ARG A 15 7.38 -0.38 4.08
C ARG A 15 6.09 -1.16 4.26
N LEU A 16 5.01 -0.45 4.53
CA LEU A 16 3.67 -1.02 4.64
C LEU A 16 2.77 -0.42 3.58
N VAL A 17 2.19 -1.27 2.74
CA VAL A 17 1.20 -0.89 1.73
C VAL A 17 -0.19 -1.26 2.24
N LEU A 18 -1.13 -0.32 2.26
CA LEU A 18 -2.55 -0.58 2.50
C LEU A 18 -3.26 -0.66 1.16
N ALA A 19 -3.83 -1.82 0.86
CA ALA A 19 -4.59 -2.07 -0.36
C ALA A 19 -6.08 -2.20 -0.02
N PRO A 20 -6.96 -1.36 -0.59
CA PRO A 20 -8.41 -1.54 -0.46
C PRO A 20 -8.85 -2.93 -0.87
N HIS A 21 -8.43 -3.39 -2.04
CA HIS A 21 -8.71 -4.71 -2.61
C HIS A 21 -7.41 -5.43 -2.98
N ALA A 22 -7.51 -6.74 -3.21
CA ALA A 22 -6.42 -7.54 -3.73
C ALA A 22 -6.23 -7.25 -5.23
N ASP A 23 -5.25 -6.52 -5.61
CA ASP A 23 -4.71 -6.01 -6.87
C ASP A 23 -4.18 -4.57 -6.76
N ASP A 24 -4.77 -3.74 -5.88
CA ASP A 24 -4.38 -2.33 -5.70
C ASP A 24 -2.91 -2.18 -5.29
N GLU A 25 -2.39 -3.09 -4.47
CA GLU A 25 -0.98 -3.10 -4.07
C GLU A 25 -0.06 -3.33 -5.28
N THR A 26 -0.47 -4.20 -6.19
CA THR A 26 0.29 -4.52 -7.39
C THR A 26 0.19 -3.40 -8.41
N LEU A 27 -1.02 -2.86 -8.62
CA LEU A 27 -1.25 -1.73 -9.52
C LEU A 27 -0.49 -0.47 -9.07
N GLY A 28 -0.53 -0.16 -7.78
CA GLY A 28 0.05 1.06 -7.24
C GLY A 28 1.52 0.95 -6.87
N CYS A 29 1.95 -0.19 -6.31
CA CYS A 29 3.26 -0.38 -5.70
C CYS A 29 4.03 -1.60 -6.23
N GLY A 30 3.60 -2.23 -7.33
CA GLY A 30 4.21 -3.47 -7.81
C GLY A 30 5.71 -3.36 -8.10
N GLY A 31 6.17 -2.24 -8.63
CA GLY A 31 7.59 -1.99 -8.85
C GLY A 31 8.36 -1.82 -7.54
N LEU A 32 7.80 -1.09 -6.58
CA LEU A 32 8.35 -0.95 -5.22
C LEU A 32 8.46 -2.31 -4.53
N LEU A 33 7.41 -3.12 -4.58
CA LEU A 33 7.37 -4.46 -4.00
C LEU A 33 8.40 -5.38 -4.64
N ALA A 34 8.55 -5.34 -5.97
CA ALA A 34 9.56 -6.11 -6.70
C ALA A 34 10.99 -5.67 -6.38
N LYS A 35 11.20 -4.39 -6.05
CA LYS A 35 12.52 -3.81 -5.75
C LYS A 35 12.96 -4.10 -4.32
N TYR A 36 12.03 -4.11 -3.36
CA TYR A 36 12.33 -4.25 -1.93
C TYR A 36 11.48 -5.35 -1.27
N PRO A 37 11.46 -6.57 -1.82
CA PRO A 37 10.52 -7.60 -1.38
C PRO A 37 10.66 -7.96 0.11
N ASP A 38 11.88 -8.01 0.63
CA ASP A 38 12.16 -8.36 2.03
C ASP A 38 11.83 -7.25 3.03
N GLU A 39 11.62 -6.02 2.55
CA GLU A 39 11.37 -4.84 3.39
C GLU A 39 9.88 -4.43 3.39
N CYS A 40 9.06 -5.11 2.60
CA CYS A 40 7.67 -4.74 2.36
C CYS A 40 6.68 -5.69 3.02
N ALA A 41 5.55 -5.14 3.46
CA ALA A 41 4.35 -5.89 3.80
C ALA A 41 3.12 -5.24 3.17
N VAL A 42 2.10 -6.05 2.93
CA VAL A 42 0.82 -5.60 2.38
C VAL A 42 -0.31 -5.93 3.36
N VAL A 43 -1.23 -5.00 3.54
CA VAL A 43 -2.50 -5.23 4.23
C VAL A 43 -3.63 -5.02 3.24
N VAL A 44 -4.37 -6.08 2.94
CA VAL A 44 -5.58 -6.02 2.12
C VAL A 44 -6.78 -5.83 3.04
N LEU A 45 -7.59 -4.81 2.79
CA LEU A 45 -8.68 -4.43 3.69
C LEU A 45 -9.95 -5.21 3.40
N ALA A 46 -10.43 -5.17 2.15
CA ALA A 46 -11.60 -5.95 1.75
C ALA A 46 -11.26 -7.44 1.69
N ARG A 47 -12.23 -8.27 2.07
CA ARG A 47 -12.09 -9.73 1.97
C ARG A 47 -12.10 -10.15 0.51
N PRO A 48 -11.00 -10.70 -0.03
CA PRO A 48 -11.03 -11.29 -1.35
C PRO A 48 -11.82 -12.61 -1.32
N ASP A 49 -12.44 -12.97 -2.42
CA ASP A 49 -12.97 -14.32 -2.62
C ASP A 49 -11.82 -15.34 -2.83
N GLU A 50 -12.19 -16.61 -3.04
CA GLU A 50 -11.19 -17.67 -3.22
C GLU A 50 -10.34 -17.51 -4.49
N ILE A 51 -10.93 -16.95 -5.56
CA ILE A 51 -10.22 -16.72 -6.83
C ILE A 51 -9.22 -15.60 -6.63
N ARG A 52 -9.68 -14.45 -6.14
CA ARG A 52 -8.84 -13.28 -5.83
C ARG A 52 -7.72 -13.60 -4.84
N THR A 53 -7.99 -14.46 -3.86
CA THR A 53 -6.97 -14.90 -2.91
C THR A 53 -5.85 -15.68 -3.60
N LYS A 54 -6.19 -16.58 -4.53
CA LYS A 54 -5.19 -17.33 -5.32
C LYS A 54 -4.39 -16.41 -6.24
N GLU A 55 -5.06 -15.47 -6.89
CA GLU A 55 -4.43 -14.47 -7.77
C GLU A 55 -3.46 -13.58 -6.98
N LEU A 56 -3.85 -13.09 -5.80
CA LEU A 56 -2.95 -12.35 -4.91
C LEU A 56 -1.70 -13.17 -4.54
N HIS A 57 -1.87 -14.44 -4.21
CA HIS A 57 -0.73 -15.29 -3.89
C HIS A 57 0.20 -15.49 -5.09
N ALA A 58 -0.34 -15.64 -6.30
CA ALA A 58 0.46 -15.74 -7.52
C ALA A 58 1.20 -14.41 -7.79
N ALA A 59 0.52 -13.27 -7.70
CA ALA A 59 1.13 -11.95 -7.86
C ALA A 59 2.23 -11.71 -6.82
N ARG A 60 1.99 -12.06 -5.56
CA ARG A 60 2.95 -12.00 -4.47
C ARG A 60 4.22 -12.81 -4.75
N GLU A 61 4.08 -14.04 -5.26
CA GLU A 61 5.23 -14.90 -5.63
C GLU A 61 6.05 -14.27 -6.75
N ILE A 62 5.41 -13.67 -7.76
CA ILE A 62 6.08 -12.97 -8.87
C ILE A 62 6.87 -11.77 -8.35
N LEU A 63 6.26 -10.95 -7.48
CA LEU A 63 6.88 -9.76 -6.90
C LEU A 63 7.96 -10.11 -5.86
N GLY A 64 7.80 -11.25 -5.16
CA GLY A 64 8.77 -11.80 -4.23
C GLY A 64 8.60 -11.38 -2.78
N TYR A 65 7.55 -10.65 -2.41
CA TYR A 65 7.32 -10.29 -1.01
C TYR A 65 6.53 -11.36 -0.25
N ASP A 66 6.81 -11.51 1.05
CA ASP A 66 6.25 -12.59 1.84
C ASP A 66 5.11 -12.17 2.77
N GLN A 67 5.14 -10.96 3.28
CA GLN A 67 4.25 -10.54 4.34
C GLN A 67 2.94 -9.95 3.80
N VAL A 68 1.84 -10.66 3.99
CA VAL A 68 0.49 -10.21 3.67
C VAL A 68 -0.45 -10.46 4.84
N MET A 69 -1.35 -9.52 5.12
CA MET A 69 -2.40 -9.62 6.11
C MET A 69 -3.74 -9.22 5.49
N PHE A 70 -4.82 -9.90 5.87
CA PHE A 70 -6.19 -9.54 5.50
C PHE A 70 -6.91 -8.98 6.72
N LEU A 71 -7.65 -7.87 6.55
CA LEU A 71 -8.56 -7.35 7.57
C LEU A 71 -9.96 -7.97 7.46
N ASP A 72 -10.23 -8.66 6.36
CA ASP A 72 -11.49 -9.40 6.09
C ASP A 72 -12.75 -8.53 6.21
N LEU A 73 -12.67 -7.26 5.82
CA LEU A 73 -13.83 -6.36 5.80
C LEU A 73 -14.73 -6.66 4.60
N PRO A 74 -16.04 -6.35 4.68
CA PRO A 74 -16.92 -6.56 3.53
C PRO A 74 -16.51 -5.65 2.36
N ASP A 75 -16.40 -6.22 1.17
CA ASP A 75 -16.17 -5.51 -0.09
C ASP A 75 -17.28 -4.49 -0.35
N GLY A 76 -16.94 -3.32 -0.88
CA GLY A 76 -17.87 -2.21 -1.07
C GLY A 76 -18.28 -1.49 0.22
N SER A 77 -17.80 -1.92 1.40
CA SER A 77 -18.21 -1.42 2.70
C SER A 77 -17.06 -1.35 3.72
N VAL A 78 -15.82 -1.22 3.25
CA VAL A 78 -14.61 -1.13 4.11
C VAL A 78 -14.75 0.00 5.15
N GLY A 79 -15.38 1.11 4.78
CA GLY A 79 -15.60 2.27 5.63
C GLY A 79 -16.84 2.22 6.53
N GLN A 80 -17.60 1.12 6.59
CA GLN A 80 -18.88 1.04 7.33
C GLN A 80 -18.72 1.37 8.82
N ASP A 81 -17.63 0.94 9.45
CA ASP A 81 -17.25 1.33 10.81
C ASP A 81 -15.83 1.90 10.82
N VAL A 82 -15.74 3.20 10.54
CA VAL A 82 -14.46 3.93 10.51
C VAL A 82 -13.69 3.82 11.82
N ARG A 83 -14.38 3.76 12.96
CA ARG A 83 -13.72 3.65 14.26
C ARG A 83 -13.06 2.28 14.44
N ALA A 84 -13.76 1.22 14.07
CA ALA A 84 -13.21 -0.13 14.10
C ALA A 84 -12.05 -0.27 13.11
N LEU A 85 -12.19 0.28 11.92
CA LEU A 85 -11.16 0.29 10.88
C LEU A 85 -9.88 0.98 11.37
N VAL A 86 -9.98 2.22 11.87
CA VAL A 86 -8.83 2.95 12.43
C VAL A 86 -8.19 2.17 13.58
N GLY A 87 -9.01 1.61 14.49
CA GLY A 87 -8.50 0.78 15.58
C GLY A 87 -7.76 -0.47 15.11
N GLY A 88 -8.23 -1.11 14.04
CA GLY A 88 -7.55 -2.25 13.41
C GLY A 88 -6.21 -1.86 12.80
N LEU A 89 -6.18 -0.74 12.07
CA LEU A 89 -4.94 -0.21 11.50
C LEU A 89 -3.95 0.26 12.56
N ASP A 90 -4.40 0.88 13.67
CA ASP A 90 -3.54 1.23 14.81
C ASP A 90 -2.84 -0.03 15.39
N VAL A 91 -3.54 -1.17 15.46
CA VAL A 91 -2.95 -2.44 15.89
C VAL A 91 -1.91 -2.93 14.89
N VAL A 92 -2.20 -2.86 13.60
CA VAL A 92 -1.24 -3.21 12.54
C VAL A 92 0.02 -2.36 12.63
N LEU A 93 -0.12 -1.04 12.66
CA LEU A 93 1.02 -0.12 12.75
C LEU A 93 1.87 -0.36 14.01
N ASN A 94 1.23 -0.62 15.14
CA ASN A 94 1.96 -0.95 16.38
C ASN A 94 2.68 -2.31 16.30
N SER A 95 2.20 -3.25 15.50
CA SER A 95 2.81 -4.58 15.33
C SER A 95 4.05 -4.51 14.45
N CYS A 96 3.93 -3.93 13.26
CA CYS A 96 4.97 -3.96 12.25
C CYS A 96 5.87 -2.71 12.23
N ARG A 97 5.45 -1.61 12.87
CA ARG A 97 6.21 -0.37 13.05
C ARG A 97 6.93 0.10 11.77
N PRO A 98 6.20 0.35 10.69
CA PRO A 98 6.83 0.71 9.42
C PRO A 98 7.42 2.13 9.45
N ASP A 99 8.52 2.33 8.74
CA ASP A 99 9.09 3.66 8.50
C ASP A 99 8.28 4.43 7.45
N GLU A 100 7.75 3.70 6.49
CA GLU A 100 7.01 4.23 5.35
C GLU A 100 5.65 3.55 5.24
N LEU A 101 4.59 4.36 5.14
CA LEU A 101 3.22 3.91 4.91
C LEU A 101 2.75 4.40 3.55
N TYR A 102 2.28 3.48 2.73
CA TYR A 102 1.72 3.74 1.41
C TYR A 102 0.21 3.56 1.43
N LEU A 103 -0.51 4.62 1.10
CA LEU A 103 -1.97 4.68 1.07
C LEU A 103 -2.46 4.75 -0.38
N PRO A 104 -3.63 4.20 -0.71
CA PRO A 104 -4.20 4.38 -2.04
C PRO A 104 -4.61 5.84 -2.25
N TYR A 105 -4.55 6.30 -3.50
CA TYR A 105 -5.24 7.53 -3.87
C TYR A 105 -6.74 7.39 -3.57
N PRO A 106 -7.37 8.40 -2.94
CA PRO A 106 -8.80 8.35 -2.61
C PRO A 106 -9.65 8.53 -3.89
N SER A 107 -9.69 7.52 -4.73
CA SER A 107 -10.39 7.50 -6.01
C SER A 107 -11.90 7.75 -5.86
N MET A 108 -12.67 7.58 -6.94
CA MET A 108 -14.13 7.65 -6.85
C MET A 108 -14.75 6.39 -6.20
N HIS A 109 -13.93 5.38 -5.86
CA HIS A 109 -14.39 4.17 -5.18
C HIS A 109 -14.43 4.39 -3.66
N GLN A 110 -15.57 4.11 -3.02
CA GLN A 110 -15.79 4.34 -1.59
C GLN A 110 -14.76 3.63 -0.68
N ASP A 111 -14.30 2.45 -1.04
CA ASP A 111 -13.33 1.69 -0.24
C ASP A 111 -11.92 2.30 -0.32
N HIS A 112 -11.55 2.90 -1.47
CA HIS A 112 -10.31 3.67 -1.60
C HIS A 112 -10.34 4.91 -0.71
N VAL A 113 -11.45 5.66 -0.75
CA VAL A 113 -11.66 6.83 0.14
C VAL A 113 -11.56 6.41 1.61
N ALA A 114 -12.25 5.32 1.98
CA ALA A 114 -12.24 4.83 3.35
C ALA A 114 -10.85 4.37 3.81
N THR A 115 -10.13 3.66 2.95
CA THR A 115 -8.75 3.20 3.23
C THR A 115 -7.80 4.37 3.38
N TYR A 116 -7.85 5.34 2.47
CA TYR A 116 -7.05 6.56 2.54
C TYR A 116 -7.31 7.32 3.83
N GLU A 117 -8.59 7.64 4.13
CA GLU A 117 -8.95 8.40 5.34
C GLU A 117 -8.58 7.67 6.64
N ALA A 118 -8.85 6.37 6.72
CA ALA A 118 -8.51 5.58 7.89
C ALA A 118 -7.00 5.45 8.07
N GLY A 119 -6.26 5.25 6.98
CA GLY A 119 -4.80 5.23 6.98
C GLY A 119 -4.20 6.56 7.44
N MET A 120 -4.71 7.69 6.95
CA MET A 120 -4.31 9.02 7.41
C MET A 120 -4.58 9.24 8.89
N ARG A 121 -5.74 8.77 9.40
CA ARG A 121 -6.08 8.86 10.83
C ARG A 121 -5.20 7.96 11.69
N SER A 122 -4.88 6.78 11.23
CA SER A 122 -3.97 5.85 11.94
C SER A 122 -2.52 6.33 11.91
N ALA A 123 -2.11 7.02 10.84
CA ALA A 123 -0.78 7.64 10.73
C ALA A 123 -0.65 8.96 11.49
N ARG A 124 -1.65 9.36 12.31
CA ARG A 124 -1.60 10.61 13.08
C ARG A 124 -0.40 10.66 14.01
N LEU A 125 0.17 11.84 14.18
CA LEU A 125 1.15 12.07 15.24
C LEU A 125 0.47 11.94 16.60
N SER A 126 1.11 11.24 17.52
CA SER A 126 0.60 11.02 18.87
C SER A 126 1.65 11.34 19.92
N MET A 127 1.20 11.92 21.03
CA MET A 127 2.04 12.08 22.23
C MET A 127 2.15 10.78 23.04
N SER A 128 1.34 9.77 22.69
CA SER A 128 1.37 8.47 23.36
C SER A 128 2.47 7.58 22.79
N THR A 129 3.34 7.09 23.63
CA THR A 129 4.37 6.08 23.27
C THR A 129 3.77 4.72 22.93
N ARG A 130 2.44 4.54 23.11
CA ARG A 130 1.71 3.32 22.74
C ARG A 130 1.12 3.38 21.34
N HIS A 131 1.30 4.47 20.62
CA HIS A 131 0.79 4.66 19.27
C HIS A 131 1.95 4.91 18.34
N TRP A 132 2.29 3.89 17.53
CA TRP A 132 3.26 4.04 16.46
C TRP A 132 2.68 4.91 15.34
N TYR A 133 3.46 5.84 14.85
CA TYR A 133 3.16 6.56 13.61
C TYR A 133 4.30 6.42 12.62
N PRO A 134 4.02 6.08 11.36
CA PRO A 134 5.04 6.04 10.33
C PRO A 134 5.62 7.45 10.10
N PRO A 135 6.95 7.62 10.12
CA PRO A 135 7.58 8.93 9.85
C PRO A 135 7.25 9.43 8.45
N THR A 136 7.19 8.53 7.49
CA THR A 136 6.88 8.86 6.10
C THR A 136 5.51 8.29 5.72
N VAL A 137 4.67 9.14 5.12
CA VAL A 137 3.37 8.76 4.57
C VAL A 137 3.32 9.17 3.12
N MET A 138 3.07 8.24 2.25
CA MET A 138 2.95 8.41 0.81
C MET A 138 1.60 7.92 0.32
N VAL A 139 1.15 8.46 -0.79
CA VAL A 139 -0.03 8.01 -1.52
C VAL A 139 0.42 7.46 -2.86
N TYR A 140 -0.01 6.25 -3.18
CA TYR A 140 0.26 5.63 -4.46
C TYR A 140 -0.91 5.83 -5.44
N ASP A 141 -0.60 5.74 -6.70
CA ASP A 141 -1.50 5.97 -7.82
C ASP A 141 -1.96 4.63 -8.42
N VAL A 142 -3.25 4.51 -8.67
CA VAL A 142 -3.85 3.35 -9.36
C VAL A 142 -4.22 3.73 -10.79
N THR A 143 -3.29 4.38 -11.48
CA THR A 143 -3.48 5.03 -12.80
C THR A 143 -4.08 4.16 -13.88
N ALA A 144 -3.96 2.85 -13.80
CA ALA A 144 -4.54 1.96 -14.80
C ALA A 144 -6.09 2.04 -14.84
N TYR A 145 -6.72 2.46 -13.74
CA TYR A 145 -8.17 2.47 -13.58
C TYR A 145 -8.75 3.79 -13.07
N ASP A 146 -7.92 4.71 -12.60
CA ASP A 146 -8.37 5.94 -11.97
C ASP A 146 -7.91 7.17 -12.76
N LEU A 147 -8.85 8.06 -13.07
CA LEU A 147 -8.57 9.34 -13.71
C LEU A 147 -8.17 10.44 -12.72
N GLN A 148 -7.96 10.13 -11.44
CA GLN A 148 -7.57 11.06 -10.38
C GLN A 148 -8.54 12.24 -10.22
N LEU A 149 -9.82 11.98 -10.37
CA LEU A 149 -10.88 12.99 -10.35
C LEU A 149 -11.32 13.36 -8.92
N TYR A 150 -10.92 12.60 -7.91
CA TYR A 150 -11.28 12.90 -6.53
C TYR A 150 -10.60 14.20 -6.07
N PRO A 151 -11.32 15.17 -5.49
CA PRO A 151 -10.75 16.45 -5.11
C PRO A 151 -9.71 16.29 -3.98
N THR A 152 -8.44 16.51 -4.30
CA THR A 152 -7.34 16.50 -3.33
C THR A 152 -6.31 17.57 -3.68
N ASP A 153 -5.49 17.94 -2.69
CA ASP A 153 -4.28 18.76 -2.88
C ASP A 153 -3.02 17.91 -3.07
N LEU A 154 -3.16 16.60 -3.28
CA LEU A 154 -2.04 15.67 -3.48
C LEU A 154 -1.26 16.03 -4.74
N ARG A 155 0.07 15.96 -4.63
CA ARG A 155 0.98 16.22 -5.74
C ARG A 155 1.93 15.04 -5.90
N TRP A 156 2.01 14.51 -7.12
CA TRP A 156 2.94 13.45 -7.49
C TRP A 156 4.38 14.01 -7.56
N ASN A 157 5.12 13.87 -6.46
CA ASN A 157 6.39 14.54 -6.24
C ASN A 157 7.52 13.61 -5.76
N VAL A 158 7.22 12.34 -5.59
CA VAL A 158 8.19 11.28 -5.30
C VAL A 158 8.17 10.28 -6.44
N PHE A 159 9.35 9.91 -6.93
CA PHE A 159 9.51 8.99 -8.04
C PHE A 159 10.49 7.89 -7.64
N GLU A 160 9.97 6.68 -7.52
CA GLU A 160 10.79 5.49 -7.25
C GLU A 160 11.38 4.99 -8.56
N SER A 161 12.70 5.13 -8.71
CA SER A 161 13.41 4.63 -9.90
C SER A 161 13.39 3.11 -9.92
N LEU A 162 13.04 2.54 -11.07
CA LEU A 162 12.95 1.10 -11.30
C LEU A 162 13.89 0.68 -12.43
N ASP A 163 14.24 -0.60 -12.46
CA ASP A 163 14.81 -1.25 -13.62
C ASP A 163 13.72 -1.99 -14.44
N GLU A 164 14.06 -2.39 -15.67
CA GLU A 164 13.11 -3.09 -16.54
C GLU A 164 12.63 -4.43 -15.94
N PRO A 165 13.48 -5.27 -15.33
CA PRO A 165 13.02 -6.49 -14.65
C PRO A 165 11.99 -6.25 -13.55
N GLN A 166 12.09 -5.15 -12.78
CA GLN A 166 11.12 -4.80 -11.75
C GLN A 166 9.77 -4.42 -12.36
N VAL A 167 9.79 -3.66 -13.47
CA VAL A 167 8.57 -3.30 -14.21
C VAL A 167 7.94 -4.54 -14.87
N ASP A 168 8.74 -5.44 -15.44
CA ASP A 168 8.26 -6.68 -16.03
C ASP A 168 7.60 -7.58 -14.97
N LYS A 169 8.17 -7.67 -13.77
CA LYS A 169 7.54 -8.36 -12.63
C LYS A 169 6.20 -7.73 -12.26
N LYS A 170 6.12 -6.39 -12.21
CA LYS A 170 4.85 -5.69 -11.95
C LYS A 170 3.80 -6.05 -12.99
N VAL A 171 4.15 -6.01 -14.27
CA VAL A 171 3.22 -6.38 -15.37
C VAL A 171 2.75 -7.81 -15.21
N ALA A 172 3.68 -8.76 -15.03
CA ALA A 172 3.34 -10.18 -14.84
C ALA A 172 2.47 -10.42 -13.59
N ALA A 173 2.71 -9.66 -12.51
CA ALA A 173 1.90 -9.75 -11.30
C ALA A 173 0.48 -9.20 -11.50
N VAL A 174 0.31 -8.12 -12.29
CA VAL A 174 -1.04 -7.65 -12.66
C VAL A 174 -1.73 -8.65 -13.58
N GLU A 175 -1.00 -9.31 -14.51
CA GLU A 175 -1.54 -10.38 -15.35
C GLU A 175 -2.07 -11.57 -14.55
N ALA A 176 -1.49 -11.84 -13.37
CA ALA A 176 -1.94 -12.92 -12.50
C ALA A 176 -3.35 -12.70 -11.91
N TYR A 177 -3.86 -11.46 -11.94
CA TYR A 177 -5.25 -11.16 -11.56
C TYR A 177 -6.20 -11.34 -12.77
N GLU A 178 -6.30 -12.56 -13.27
CA GLU A 178 -7.11 -12.89 -14.45
C GLU A 178 -8.58 -12.51 -14.30
N SER A 179 -9.14 -12.65 -13.09
CA SER A 179 -10.54 -12.30 -12.82
C SER A 179 -10.83 -10.79 -12.92
N GLN A 180 -9.79 -9.96 -12.91
CA GLN A 180 -9.89 -8.51 -12.99
C GLN A 180 -9.57 -7.97 -14.38
N GLN A 181 -9.25 -8.86 -15.30
CA GLN A 181 -9.01 -8.49 -16.68
C GLN A 181 -10.34 -8.44 -17.43
N VAL A 182 -10.73 -7.25 -17.84
CA VAL A 182 -11.92 -7.04 -18.66
C VAL A 182 -11.58 -7.18 -20.16
N ASP A 183 -12.54 -7.69 -20.93
CA ASP A 183 -12.46 -7.70 -22.38
C ASP A 183 -12.30 -6.28 -22.92
N GLY A 184 -11.20 -5.98 -23.58
CA GLY A 184 -10.96 -4.67 -24.18
C GLY A 184 -9.49 -4.32 -24.36
N PRO A 185 -9.17 -3.07 -24.72
CA PRO A 185 -7.78 -2.62 -24.78
C PRO A 185 -7.13 -2.75 -23.41
N HIS A 186 -6.14 -3.62 -23.32
CA HIS A 186 -5.56 -4.07 -22.07
C HIS A 186 -4.80 -2.94 -21.38
N PRO A 187 -5.09 -2.62 -20.10
CA PRO A 187 -4.39 -1.58 -19.36
C PRO A 187 -2.90 -1.91 -19.09
N LEU A 188 -2.50 -3.18 -19.25
CA LEU A 188 -1.14 -3.67 -19.02
C LEU A 188 -0.09 -2.93 -19.88
N ASN A 189 -0.40 -2.66 -21.15
CA ASN A 189 0.48 -1.85 -21.99
C ASN A 189 0.65 -0.43 -21.43
N GLY A 190 -0.40 0.10 -20.83
CA GLY A 190 -0.38 1.40 -20.17
C GLY A 190 0.54 1.44 -18.96
N ILE A 191 0.65 0.36 -18.19
CA ILE A 191 1.52 0.28 -17.01
C ILE A 191 2.99 0.43 -17.42
N LYS A 192 3.46 -0.35 -18.40
CA LYS A 192 4.86 -0.28 -18.86
C LYS A 192 5.15 1.07 -19.52
N GLN A 193 4.24 1.57 -20.34
CA GLN A 193 4.37 2.88 -21.00
C GLN A 193 4.41 4.03 -20.00
N SER A 194 3.53 4.01 -19.00
CA SER A 194 3.49 5.02 -17.92
C SER A 194 4.79 5.01 -17.10
N ALA A 195 5.26 3.85 -16.68
CA ALA A 195 6.50 3.72 -15.93
C ALA A 195 7.71 4.24 -16.74
N HIS A 196 7.75 3.98 -18.05
CA HIS A 196 8.79 4.52 -18.93
C HIS A 196 8.68 6.03 -19.09
N ALA A 197 7.48 6.58 -19.33
CA ALA A 197 7.28 8.01 -19.47
C ALA A 197 7.64 8.78 -18.20
N LEU A 198 7.27 8.25 -17.03
CA LEU A 198 7.62 8.81 -15.73
C LEU A 198 9.13 8.79 -15.51
N GLY A 199 9.79 7.67 -15.83
CA GLY A 199 11.23 7.52 -15.71
C GLY A 199 11.99 8.46 -16.66
N ALA A 200 11.64 8.47 -17.93
CA ALA A 200 12.28 9.31 -18.96
C ALA A 200 12.21 10.81 -18.60
N ALA A 201 11.08 11.28 -18.08
CA ALA A 201 10.89 12.67 -17.66
C ALA A 201 11.77 13.05 -16.44
N ARG A 202 12.36 12.08 -15.71
CA ARG A 202 13.23 12.28 -14.55
C ARG A 202 14.66 11.79 -14.80
N GLN A 203 14.99 11.47 -16.04
CA GLN A 203 16.31 11.00 -16.46
C GLN A 203 16.74 9.68 -15.77
N VAL A 204 15.75 8.83 -15.43
CA VAL A 204 15.91 7.45 -15.02
C VAL A 204 15.23 6.53 -16.04
N GLY A 205 15.50 5.24 -16.01
CA GLY A 205 14.93 4.33 -17.02
C GLY A 205 13.42 4.21 -16.90
N TRP A 206 12.96 3.85 -15.71
CA TRP A 206 11.56 3.57 -15.36
C TRP A 206 11.27 4.16 -13.99
N ALA A 207 10.01 4.50 -13.70
CA ALA A 207 9.63 4.97 -12.38
C ALA A 207 8.16 4.65 -12.04
N GLU A 208 7.89 4.47 -10.76
CA GLU A 208 6.57 4.65 -10.13
C GLU A 208 6.49 6.02 -9.48
N GLN A 209 5.28 6.57 -9.37
CA GLN A 209 5.07 7.87 -8.74
C GLN A 209 4.26 7.78 -7.46
N TYR A 210 4.60 8.64 -6.52
CA TYR A 210 3.92 8.76 -5.24
C TYR A 210 3.72 10.23 -4.88
N ALA A 211 2.69 10.51 -4.09
CA ALA A 211 2.49 11.81 -3.46
C ALA A 211 2.98 11.75 -2.01
N LEU A 212 3.97 12.56 -1.67
CA LEU A 212 4.43 12.70 -0.29
C LEU A 212 3.43 13.53 0.51
N VAL A 213 2.81 12.91 1.51
CA VAL A 213 1.93 13.59 2.47
C VAL A 213 2.74 14.15 3.63
N ARG A 214 3.67 13.35 4.16
CA ARG A 214 4.49 13.72 5.31
C ARG A 214 5.83 12.98 5.28
N ALA A 215 6.90 13.68 5.66
CA ALA A 215 8.16 13.06 6.04
C ALA A 215 8.66 13.72 7.33
N VAL A 216 8.80 12.93 8.39
CA VAL A 216 9.51 13.34 9.60
C VAL A 216 10.96 12.92 9.43
N ARG A 217 11.86 13.88 9.39
CA ARG A 217 13.30 13.65 9.29
C ARG A 217 13.91 13.80 10.68
N ASP A 218 14.12 12.71 11.35
CA ASP A 218 14.83 12.67 12.61
C ASP A 218 16.25 12.14 12.33
N GLY A 219 17.28 12.95 12.67
CA GLY A 219 18.68 12.56 12.53
C GLY A 219 19.08 11.43 13.49
N ASN A 220 18.24 11.12 14.47
CA ASN A 220 18.48 10.08 15.46
C ASN A 220 17.27 9.12 15.58
N TRP A 221 16.95 8.47 14.48
CA TRP A 221 15.83 7.54 14.38
C TRP A 221 15.91 6.41 15.42
N SER A 222 17.14 6.02 15.81
CA SER A 222 17.37 5.03 16.86
C SER A 222 16.83 5.46 18.22
N GLU A 223 16.92 6.75 18.57
CA GLU A 223 16.34 7.28 19.81
C GLU A 223 14.81 7.33 19.73
N HIS A 224 14.26 7.61 18.56
CA HIS A 224 12.82 7.59 18.34
C HIS A 224 12.27 6.17 18.55
N LEU A 225 12.91 5.15 17.98
CA LEU A 225 12.58 3.74 18.19
C LEU A 225 12.66 3.34 19.66
N ALA A 226 13.70 3.77 20.37
CA ALA A 226 13.91 3.46 21.79
C ALA A 226 12.75 3.94 22.69
N ARG A 227 12.06 5.02 22.32
CA ARG A 227 10.87 5.50 23.05
C ARG A 227 9.71 4.50 23.02
N PHE A 228 9.63 3.67 21.98
CA PHE A 228 8.60 2.65 21.82
C PHE A 228 9.03 1.28 22.34
N GLU A 229 10.33 1.01 22.46
CA GLU A 229 10.85 -0.28 22.96
C GLU A 229 10.59 -0.48 24.46
N GLY A 230 10.50 0.60 25.24
CA GLY A 230 10.19 0.57 26.68
C GLY A 230 8.70 0.46 27.01
N ALA A 231 7.80 0.44 26.04
CA ALA A 231 6.38 0.29 26.29
C ALA A 231 6.02 -1.20 26.42
N PRO A 232 5.29 -1.62 27.48
CA PRO A 232 4.86 -3.00 27.62
C PRO A 232 3.99 -3.41 26.42
N ARG A 233 4.32 -4.56 25.85
CA ARG A 233 3.59 -5.19 24.72
C ARG A 233 2.16 -5.57 25.11
#